data_a7dabda56ee130da2311acacad48dbd6
#
_entry.id   a7dabda56ee130da2311acacad48dbd6
#
_cell.length_a   1.000
_cell.length_b   1.000
_cell.length_c   1.000
_cell.angle_alpha   90.00
_cell.angle_beta   90.00
_cell.angle_gamma   90.00
#
_symmetry.space_group_name_H-M   'P 1'
#
loop_
_entity.id
_entity.type
_entity.pdbx_description
1 polymer ?
#
loop_
_entity_poly.entity_id
_entity_poly.type
_entity_poly.pdbx_seq_one_letter_code
_entity_poly.pdbx_strand_id
1 'polypeptide(L)'
;MEKIWNYKNFNMVIELDVSGEFIYNGIHEINRLTSFSNDGATFSSLYSLAVGIERLQKIVCVLWGMEYYENEDDFENSLITHSHMELRDKINEFLRRKNESISFSARENEFLSLLSQFYKSARYLRFNVDGEWAKEVELLKSYITKYLDEDIYDIVVSNRLVATDKVKELFGRVVGSISKKYYKLIVKGSTINNTFTYELRSGSKAQKVFLNMSRKNSLMTEQMNERIALKELLIY
;
A
#
# COMPACT_ATOMS: atom_id res chain seq x y z
N MET A 1 -17.21 -0.11 25.97
CA MET A 1 -17.84 0.06 24.64
C MET A 1 -17.40 1.37 23.99
N GLU A 2 -17.40 2.48 24.69
CA GLU A 2 -17.03 3.80 24.16
C GLU A 2 -15.56 3.90 23.72
N LYS A 3 -14.59 3.33 24.51
CA LYS A 3 -13.16 3.35 24.19
C LYS A 3 -12.87 2.65 22.84
N ILE A 4 -13.39 1.44 22.65
CA ILE A 4 -13.19 0.65 21.43
C ILE A 4 -13.87 1.31 20.23
N TRP A 5 -15.06 1.86 20.43
CA TRP A 5 -15.76 2.57 19.38
C TRP A 5 -14.99 3.84 18.96
N ASN A 6 -14.52 4.63 19.92
CA ASN A 6 -13.68 5.80 19.67
C ASN A 6 -12.40 5.43 18.91
N TYR A 7 -11.73 4.36 19.31
CA TYR A 7 -10.55 3.84 18.63
C TYR A 7 -10.85 3.48 17.16
N LYS A 8 -11.89 2.69 16.91
CA LYS A 8 -12.29 2.32 15.55
C LYS A 8 -12.79 3.52 14.74
N ASN A 9 -13.44 4.50 15.37
CA ASN A 9 -14.06 5.61 14.68
C ASN A 9 -13.08 6.76 14.38
N PHE A 10 -12.23 7.14 15.32
CA PHE A 10 -11.36 8.31 15.17
C PHE A 10 -9.94 7.95 14.78
N ASN A 11 -9.31 6.98 15.45
CA ASN A 11 -7.93 6.64 15.13
C ASN A 11 -7.81 6.03 13.73
N MET A 12 -8.76 5.20 13.32
CA MET A 12 -8.71 4.57 12.00
C MET A 12 -8.96 5.57 10.86
N VAL A 13 -9.67 6.66 11.09
CA VAL A 13 -9.81 7.75 10.11
C VAL A 13 -8.47 8.46 9.91
N ILE A 14 -7.77 8.76 11.01
CA ILE A 14 -6.41 9.36 10.94
C ILE A 14 -5.45 8.41 10.24
N GLU A 15 -5.47 7.12 10.58
CA GLU A 15 -4.63 6.11 9.95
C GLU A 15 -4.92 5.95 8.45
N LEU A 16 -6.17 6.09 8.04
CA LEU A 16 -6.57 6.07 6.62
C LEU A 16 -5.99 7.27 5.86
N ASP A 17 -6.02 8.45 6.45
CA ASP A 17 -5.45 9.67 5.89
C ASP A 17 -3.92 9.54 5.75
N VAL A 18 -3.25 9.14 6.81
CA VAL A 18 -1.80 8.88 6.83
C VAL A 18 -1.41 7.83 5.78
N SER A 19 -2.20 6.75 5.66
CA SER A 19 -1.98 5.73 4.62
C SER A 19 -2.06 6.32 3.21
N GLY A 20 -3.04 7.19 2.96
CA GLY A 20 -3.20 7.88 1.68
C GLY A 20 -1.99 8.75 1.33
N GLU A 21 -1.47 9.52 2.29
CA GLU A 21 -0.29 10.34 2.10
C GLU A 21 0.97 9.50 1.78
N PHE A 22 1.18 8.41 2.50
CA PHE A 22 2.31 7.51 2.22
C PHE A 22 2.21 6.88 0.83
N ILE A 23 1.04 6.38 0.43
CA ILE A 23 0.85 5.78 -0.89
C ILE A 23 1.04 6.84 -1.98
N TYR A 24 0.50 8.05 -1.79
CA TYR A 24 0.70 9.15 -2.71
C TYR A 24 2.19 9.48 -2.88
N ASN A 25 2.91 9.67 -1.78
CA ASN A 25 4.34 10.00 -1.82
C ASN A 25 5.14 8.92 -2.53
N GLY A 26 4.85 7.64 -2.26
CA GLY A 26 5.53 6.51 -2.92
C GLY A 26 5.34 6.51 -4.44
N ILE A 27 4.10 6.70 -4.93
CA ILE A 27 3.82 6.78 -6.36
C ILE A 27 4.38 8.07 -6.98
N HIS A 28 4.29 9.19 -6.27
CA HIS A 28 4.84 10.46 -6.74
C HIS A 28 6.36 10.36 -6.96
N GLU A 29 7.09 9.75 -6.03
CA GLU A 29 8.53 9.53 -6.20
C GLU A 29 8.83 8.60 -7.39
N ILE A 30 8.10 7.48 -7.55
CA ILE A 30 8.27 6.58 -8.72
C ILE A 30 8.05 7.35 -10.03
N ASN A 31 7.03 8.21 -10.10
CA ASN A 31 6.73 8.98 -11.30
C ASN A 31 7.83 9.97 -11.69
N ARG A 32 8.61 10.45 -10.72
CA ARG A 32 9.73 11.37 -10.95
C ARG A 32 11.04 10.65 -11.26
N LEU A 33 11.14 9.35 -11.00
CA LEU A 33 12.35 8.59 -11.31
C LEU A 33 12.57 8.51 -12.82
N THR A 34 13.80 8.68 -13.22
CA THR A 34 14.30 8.31 -14.56
C THR A 34 14.99 6.94 -14.50
N SER A 35 15.53 6.57 -13.34
CA SER A 35 16.17 5.28 -13.09
C SER A 35 16.06 4.90 -11.62
N PHE A 36 15.88 3.62 -11.34
CA PHE A 36 15.91 3.04 -9.99
C PHE A 36 17.33 2.94 -9.40
N SER A 37 18.35 3.34 -10.16
CA SER A 37 19.72 3.53 -9.63
C SER A 37 19.87 4.82 -8.80
N ASN A 38 18.82 5.64 -8.68
CA ASN A 38 18.75 6.70 -7.68
C ASN A 38 18.35 6.08 -6.34
N ASP A 39 19.32 5.61 -5.58
CA ASP A 39 19.13 4.82 -4.36
C ASP A 39 18.20 5.50 -3.35
N GLY A 40 18.42 6.80 -3.07
CA GLY A 40 17.62 7.52 -2.08
C GLY A 40 16.15 7.61 -2.46
N ALA A 41 15.85 7.98 -3.70
CA ALA A 41 14.47 8.10 -4.19
C ALA A 41 13.79 6.74 -4.37
N THR A 42 14.53 5.73 -4.82
CA THR A 42 14.05 4.35 -4.93
C THR A 42 13.70 3.79 -3.55
N PHE A 43 14.60 3.96 -2.58
CA PHE A 43 14.34 3.57 -1.20
C PHE A 43 13.12 4.29 -0.62
N SER A 44 13.06 5.62 -0.76
CA SER A 44 11.96 6.44 -0.24
C SER A 44 10.61 6.03 -0.82
N SER A 45 10.57 5.74 -2.14
CA SER A 45 9.34 5.30 -2.80
C SER A 45 8.84 3.96 -2.27
N LEU A 46 9.71 2.95 -2.16
CA LEU A 46 9.36 1.63 -1.63
C LEU A 46 8.97 1.69 -0.15
N TYR A 47 9.71 2.47 0.64
CA TYR A 47 9.39 2.68 2.05
C TYR A 47 8.00 3.27 2.23
N SER A 48 7.70 4.32 1.47
CA SER A 48 6.39 4.98 1.53
C SER A 48 5.26 4.03 1.11
N LEU A 49 5.42 3.27 0.02
CA LEU A 49 4.42 2.29 -0.40
C LEU A 49 4.23 1.18 0.64
N ALA A 50 5.33 0.66 1.20
CA ALA A 50 5.26 -0.38 2.22
C ALA A 50 4.50 0.12 3.45
N VAL A 51 4.87 1.29 4.00
CA VAL A 51 4.19 1.86 5.18
C VAL A 51 2.72 2.15 4.90
N GLY A 52 2.40 2.74 3.74
CA GLY A 52 1.02 3.08 3.38
C GLY A 52 0.13 1.85 3.24
N ILE A 53 0.58 0.81 2.54
CA ILE A 53 -0.19 -0.42 2.36
C ILE A 53 -0.30 -1.21 3.69
N GLU A 54 0.76 -1.25 4.51
CA GLU A 54 0.71 -1.86 5.85
C GLU A 54 -0.39 -1.23 6.71
N ARG A 55 -0.49 0.11 6.70
CA ARG A 55 -1.52 0.83 7.45
C ARG A 55 -2.92 0.48 6.97
N LEU A 56 -3.17 0.42 5.66
CA LEU A 56 -4.46 -0.06 5.13
C LEU A 56 -4.80 -1.46 5.61
N GLN A 57 -3.83 -2.38 5.60
CA GLN A 57 -4.01 -3.74 6.09
C GLN A 57 -4.34 -3.77 7.59
N LYS A 58 -3.65 -2.97 8.40
CA LYS A 58 -3.91 -2.87 9.85
C LYS A 58 -5.29 -2.29 10.16
N ILE A 59 -5.74 -1.27 9.41
CA ILE A 59 -7.12 -0.76 9.53
C ILE A 59 -8.13 -1.89 9.25
N VAL A 60 -7.91 -2.68 8.21
CA VAL A 60 -8.79 -3.84 7.93
C VAL A 60 -8.78 -4.83 9.10
N CYS A 61 -7.59 -5.15 9.67
CA CYS A 61 -7.49 -6.03 10.83
C CYS A 61 -8.29 -5.49 12.03
N VAL A 62 -8.22 -4.19 12.30
CA VAL A 62 -8.98 -3.54 13.40
C VAL A 62 -10.49 -3.70 13.19
N LEU A 63 -10.97 -3.43 11.98
CA LEU A 63 -12.40 -3.44 11.68
C LEU A 63 -13.01 -4.83 11.58
N TRP A 64 -12.22 -5.83 11.20
CA TRP A 64 -12.71 -7.19 10.93
C TRP A 64 -12.26 -8.23 11.94
N GLY A 65 -11.19 -7.97 12.73
CA GLY A 65 -10.51 -8.97 13.52
C GLY A 65 -10.48 -8.74 15.01
N MET A 66 -10.62 -7.49 15.47
CA MET A 66 -10.43 -7.15 16.88
C MET A 66 -11.34 -7.93 17.84
N GLU A 67 -12.56 -8.26 17.41
CA GLU A 67 -13.53 -9.00 18.20
C GLU A 67 -13.16 -10.49 18.48
N TYR A 68 -12.16 -11.01 17.78
CA TYR A 68 -11.70 -12.41 17.94
C TYR A 68 -10.60 -12.58 18.97
N TYR A 69 -10.21 -11.52 19.66
CA TYR A 69 -9.19 -11.52 20.70
C TYR A 69 -9.84 -11.33 22.08
N GLU A 70 -9.30 -12.02 23.08
CA GLU A 70 -9.84 -11.98 24.44
C GLU A 70 -9.66 -10.61 25.10
N ASN A 71 -8.56 -9.93 24.75
CA ASN A 71 -8.26 -8.60 25.28
C ASN A 71 -7.58 -7.71 24.23
N GLU A 72 -7.47 -6.42 24.54
CA GLU A 72 -6.89 -5.39 23.65
C GLU A 72 -5.39 -5.64 23.43
N ASP A 73 -4.64 -6.04 24.44
CA ASP A 73 -3.19 -6.23 24.39
C ASP A 73 -2.83 -7.37 23.42
N ASP A 74 -3.54 -8.48 23.46
CA ASP A 74 -3.34 -9.60 22.52
C ASP A 74 -3.62 -9.18 21.08
N PHE A 75 -4.66 -8.39 20.87
CA PHE A 75 -4.94 -7.84 19.56
C PHE A 75 -3.83 -6.89 19.09
N GLU A 76 -3.41 -5.93 19.92
CA GLU A 76 -2.36 -4.96 19.59
C GLU A 76 -1.04 -5.68 19.30
N ASN A 77 -0.65 -6.66 20.12
CA ASN A 77 0.53 -7.49 19.89
C ASN A 77 0.43 -8.24 18.55
N SER A 78 -0.75 -8.67 18.16
CA SER A 78 -0.98 -9.36 16.89
C SER A 78 -0.74 -8.46 15.66
N LEU A 79 -0.76 -7.15 15.82
CA LEU A 79 -0.47 -6.19 14.76
C LEU A 79 1.02 -5.80 14.68
N ILE A 80 1.87 -6.29 15.61
CA ILE A 80 3.31 -6.02 15.59
C ILE A 80 3.96 -6.90 14.52
N THR A 81 3.73 -6.54 13.27
CA THR A 81 4.38 -7.14 12.10
C THR A 81 4.48 -6.11 10.99
N HIS A 82 5.52 -6.25 10.17
CA HIS A 82 5.73 -5.47 8.95
C HIS A 82 5.61 -6.35 7.70
N SER A 83 5.11 -7.55 7.85
CA SER A 83 4.91 -8.49 6.75
C SER A 83 3.54 -8.28 6.13
N HIS A 84 3.51 -7.72 4.94
CA HIS A 84 2.28 -7.58 4.16
C HIS A 84 1.60 -8.93 3.89
N MET A 85 2.40 -10.00 3.78
CA MET A 85 1.89 -11.34 3.55
C MET A 85 1.22 -11.90 4.81
N GLU A 86 1.84 -11.74 5.98
CA GLU A 86 1.24 -12.13 7.27
C GLU A 86 -0.06 -11.37 7.55
N LEU A 87 -0.06 -10.05 7.30
CA LEU A 87 -1.27 -9.23 7.46
C LEU A 87 -2.37 -9.66 6.48
N ARG A 88 -2.01 -9.94 5.21
CA ARG A 88 -2.96 -10.46 4.22
C ARG A 88 -3.58 -11.78 4.67
N ASP A 89 -2.77 -12.71 5.16
CA ASP A 89 -3.25 -14.02 5.59
C ASP A 89 -4.16 -13.92 6.83
N LYS A 90 -3.80 -13.04 7.77
CA LYS A 90 -4.63 -12.70 8.92
C LYS A 90 -5.98 -12.09 8.49
N ILE A 91 -5.97 -11.14 7.54
CA ILE A 91 -7.18 -10.57 6.98
C ILE A 91 -8.05 -11.65 6.34
N ASN A 92 -7.47 -12.56 5.57
CA ASN A 92 -8.21 -13.67 4.96
C ASN A 92 -8.85 -14.58 6.00
N GLU A 93 -8.20 -14.81 7.13
CA GLU A 93 -8.77 -15.57 8.24
C GLU A 93 -10.00 -14.84 8.84
N PHE A 94 -9.87 -13.55 9.16
CA PHE A 94 -10.96 -12.76 9.71
C PHE A 94 -12.17 -12.70 8.76
N LEU A 95 -11.92 -12.50 7.48
CA LEU A 95 -12.98 -12.48 6.46
C LEU A 95 -13.71 -13.81 6.36
N ARG A 96 -12.97 -14.94 6.36
CA ARG A 96 -13.58 -16.29 6.32
C ARG A 96 -14.53 -16.53 7.49
N ARG A 97 -14.20 -16.05 8.70
CA ARG A 97 -15.07 -16.17 9.88
C ARG A 97 -16.41 -15.43 9.72
N LYS A 98 -16.48 -14.47 8.79
CA LYS A 98 -17.70 -13.71 8.46
C LYS A 98 -18.29 -14.07 7.08
N ASN A 99 -17.89 -15.21 6.49
CA ASN A 99 -18.28 -15.64 5.16
C ASN A 99 -17.94 -14.60 4.05
N GLU A 100 -16.85 -13.88 4.23
CA GLU A 100 -16.32 -12.91 3.28
C GLU A 100 -14.98 -13.37 2.71
N SER A 101 -14.57 -12.75 1.61
CA SER A 101 -13.29 -13.06 0.97
C SER A 101 -12.71 -11.87 0.24
N ILE A 102 -11.39 -11.89 0.09
CA ILE A 102 -10.66 -11.00 -0.81
C ILE A 102 -9.69 -11.85 -1.64
N SER A 103 -9.58 -11.54 -2.92
CA SER A 103 -8.62 -12.21 -3.81
C SER A 103 -7.64 -11.20 -4.40
N PHE A 104 -6.39 -11.61 -4.48
CA PHE A 104 -5.33 -10.87 -5.15
C PHE A 104 -4.81 -11.69 -6.33
N SER A 105 -4.56 -11.03 -7.46
CA SER A 105 -3.88 -11.64 -8.60
C SER A 105 -2.44 -12.05 -8.23
N ALA A 106 -1.81 -12.89 -9.05
CA ALA A 106 -0.41 -13.25 -8.87
C ALA A 106 0.50 -12.00 -8.80
N ARG A 107 0.24 -11.02 -9.68
CA ARG A 107 0.97 -9.73 -9.71
C ARG A 107 0.85 -8.96 -8.39
N GLU A 108 -0.34 -8.87 -7.84
CA GLU A 108 -0.59 -8.17 -6.57
C GLU A 108 0.06 -8.90 -5.38
N ASN A 109 -0.06 -10.22 -5.35
CA ASN A 109 0.58 -11.04 -4.30
C ASN A 109 2.11 -10.92 -4.33
N GLU A 110 2.72 -10.95 -5.52
CA GLU A 110 4.16 -10.76 -5.64
C GLU A 110 4.60 -9.34 -5.28
N PHE A 111 3.79 -8.33 -5.58
CA PHE A 111 4.10 -6.97 -5.14
C PHE A 111 4.04 -6.84 -3.61
N LEU A 112 3.04 -7.41 -2.96
CA LEU A 112 2.98 -7.48 -1.48
C LEU A 112 4.19 -8.25 -0.90
N SER A 113 4.61 -9.33 -1.57
CA SER A 113 5.82 -10.07 -1.18
C SER A 113 7.08 -9.23 -1.34
N LEU A 114 7.21 -8.49 -2.45
CA LEU A 114 8.32 -7.55 -2.68
C LEU A 114 8.41 -6.51 -1.57
N LEU A 115 7.30 -5.86 -1.23
CA LEU A 115 7.26 -4.88 -0.14
C LEU A 115 7.62 -5.52 1.22
N SER A 116 7.16 -6.74 1.48
CA SER A 116 7.54 -7.49 2.70
C SER A 116 9.03 -7.76 2.76
N GLN A 117 9.63 -8.20 1.65
CA GLN A 117 11.07 -8.48 1.56
C GLN A 117 11.88 -7.20 1.71
N PHE A 118 11.48 -6.13 1.03
CA PHE A 118 12.12 -4.83 1.18
C PHE A 118 12.09 -4.36 2.64
N TYR A 119 10.94 -4.38 3.26
CA TYR A 119 10.77 -3.81 4.61
C TYR A 119 11.45 -4.66 5.70
N LYS A 120 11.40 -6.00 5.60
CA LYS A 120 12.00 -6.90 6.58
C LYS A 120 13.52 -7.01 6.46
N SER A 121 14.05 -7.04 5.25
CA SER A 121 15.46 -7.35 5.01
C SER A 121 16.22 -6.25 4.27
N ALA A 122 15.80 -5.86 3.07
CA ALA A 122 16.56 -4.98 2.20
C ALA A 122 16.84 -3.60 2.83
N ARG A 123 15.91 -3.11 3.64
CA ARG A 123 15.97 -1.80 4.31
C ARG A 123 17.23 -1.58 5.15
N TYR A 124 17.76 -2.62 5.77
CA TYR A 124 18.91 -2.53 6.68
C TYR A 124 20.17 -3.24 6.18
N LEU A 125 20.13 -3.88 5.01
CA LEU A 125 21.27 -4.65 4.49
C LEU A 125 22.52 -3.81 4.34
N ARG A 126 22.41 -2.54 3.97
CA ARG A 126 23.56 -1.63 3.82
C ARG A 126 24.29 -1.32 5.13
N PHE A 127 23.72 -1.64 6.29
CA PHE A 127 24.39 -1.52 7.58
C PHE A 127 25.19 -2.77 7.95
N ASN A 128 25.03 -3.87 7.22
CA ASN A 128 25.81 -5.07 7.43
C ASN A 128 27.09 -4.99 6.59
N VAL A 129 28.23 -5.36 7.19
CA VAL A 129 29.55 -5.31 6.51
C VAL A 129 29.56 -6.15 5.23
N ASP A 130 28.90 -7.32 5.27
CA ASP A 130 28.77 -8.25 4.13
C ASP A 130 27.42 -8.07 3.41
N GLY A 131 26.76 -6.94 3.58
CA GLY A 131 25.45 -6.68 3.02
C GLY A 131 25.48 -6.50 1.50
N GLU A 132 24.49 -7.06 0.80
CA GLU A 132 24.34 -6.90 -0.64
C GLU A 132 23.96 -5.46 -1.00
N TRP A 133 24.64 -4.92 -2.00
CA TRP A 133 24.33 -3.62 -2.58
C TRP A 133 23.02 -3.68 -3.39
N ALA A 134 22.19 -2.67 -3.22
CA ALA A 134 21.01 -2.44 -4.07
C ALA A 134 20.04 -3.63 -4.16
N LYS A 135 19.84 -4.36 -3.06
CA LYS A 135 18.87 -5.47 -3.00
C LYS A 135 17.46 -5.07 -3.43
N GLU A 136 17.05 -3.86 -3.10
CA GLU A 136 15.78 -3.28 -3.54
C GLU A 136 15.68 -3.16 -5.05
N VAL A 137 16.76 -2.81 -5.75
CA VAL A 137 16.78 -2.71 -7.21
C VAL A 137 16.66 -4.10 -7.84
N GLU A 138 17.26 -5.14 -7.25
CA GLU A 138 17.09 -6.52 -7.71
C GLU A 138 15.67 -7.04 -7.55
N LEU A 139 15.02 -6.74 -6.41
CA LEU A 139 13.61 -7.06 -6.18
C LEU A 139 12.71 -6.39 -7.23
N LEU A 140 12.97 -5.10 -7.50
CA LEU A 140 12.25 -4.35 -8.52
C LEU A 140 12.48 -4.93 -9.91
N LYS A 141 13.73 -5.21 -10.28
CA LYS A 141 14.10 -5.80 -11.57
C LYS A 141 13.38 -7.12 -11.80
N SER A 142 13.42 -8.03 -10.82
CA SER A 142 12.75 -9.33 -10.90
C SER A 142 11.24 -9.17 -11.11
N TYR A 143 10.60 -8.26 -10.38
CA TYR A 143 9.17 -7.98 -10.50
C TYR A 143 8.82 -7.37 -11.86
N ILE A 144 9.55 -6.35 -12.30
CA ILE A 144 9.31 -5.64 -13.57
C ILE A 144 9.48 -6.62 -14.74
N THR A 145 10.57 -7.37 -14.79
CA THR A 145 10.85 -8.33 -15.86
C THR A 145 9.78 -9.40 -15.99
N LYS A 146 9.17 -9.80 -14.87
CA LYS A 146 8.11 -10.81 -14.87
C LYS A 146 6.77 -10.30 -15.37
N TYR A 147 6.45 -9.04 -15.12
CA TYR A 147 5.09 -8.51 -15.34
C TYR A 147 5.00 -7.42 -16.40
N LEU A 148 6.12 -6.98 -16.93
CA LEU A 148 6.18 -6.09 -18.06
C LEU A 148 6.55 -6.90 -19.31
N ASP A 149 5.69 -6.81 -20.33
CA ASP A 149 5.94 -7.42 -21.65
C ASP A 149 6.81 -6.49 -22.49
N GLU A 150 8.06 -6.33 -22.05
CA GLU A 150 9.09 -5.53 -22.73
C GLU A 150 10.41 -6.30 -22.77
N ASP A 151 11.22 -6.02 -23.78
CA ASP A 151 12.57 -6.55 -23.82
C ASP A 151 13.37 -6.00 -22.63
N ILE A 152 14.12 -6.87 -21.95
CA ILE A 152 14.95 -6.50 -20.82
C ILE A 152 15.97 -5.41 -21.19
N TYR A 153 16.37 -5.34 -22.46
CA TYR A 153 17.27 -4.30 -22.97
C TYR A 153 16.66 -2.91 -22.99
N ASP A 154 15.34 -2.80 -23.07
CA ASP A 154 14.62 -1.52 -23.04
C ASP A 154 14.52 -0.97 -21.62
N ILE A 155 14.55 -1.84 -20.60
CA ILE A 155 14.45 -1.46 -19.19
C ILE A 155 15.78 -1.48 -18.45
N VAL A 156 16.83 -2.07 -19.04
CA VAL A 156 18.19 -2.10 -18.46
C VAL A 156 19.18 -1.47 -19.42
N VAL A 157 19.47 -0.20 -19.23
CA VAL A 157 20.43 0.56 -20.04
C VAL A 157 21.70 0.82 -19.24
N SER A 158 22.85 0.42 -19.78
CA SER A 158 24.15 0.62 -19.11
C SER A 158 24.17 0.12 -17.65
N ASN A 159 23.63 -1.07 -17.41
CA ASN A 159 23.44 -1.68 -16.09
C ASN A 159 22.53 -0.92 -15.13
N ARG A 160 21.74 0.03 -15.63
CA ARG A 160 20.77 0.78 -14.82
C ARG A 160 19.35 0.38 -15.17
N LEU A 161 18.55 0.09 -14.14
CA LEU A 161 17.12 -0.18 -14.30
C LEU A 161 16.39 1.16 -14.54
N VAL A 162 15.89 1.34 -15.76
CA VAL A 162 15.23 2.57 -16.20
C VAL A 162 13.76 2.58 -15.75
N ALA A 163 13.28 3.73 -15.28
CA ALA A 163 11.88 3.93 -14.92
C ALA A 163 11.07 4.45 -16.13
N THR A 164 10.82 3.57 -17.10
CA THR A 164 10.00 3.90 -18.28
C THR A 164 8.56 4.20 -17.89
N ASP A 165 7.79 4.86 -18.77
CA ASP A 165 6.37 5.14 -18.52
C ASP A 165 5.56 3.86 -18.31
N LYS A 166 5.88 2.78 -19.01
CA LYS A 166 5.22 1.48 -18.81
C LYS A 166 5.54 0.86 -17.43
N VAL A 167 6.78 1.03 -16.96
CA VAL A 167 7.16 0.62 -15.59
C VAL A 167 6.37 1.42 -14.56
N LYS A 168 6.28 2.73 -14.71
CA LYS A 168 5.48 3.61 -13.82
C LYS A 168 4.01 3.22 -13.84
N GLU A 169 3.47 2.93 -15.02
CA GLU A 169 2.09 2.46 -15.18
C GLU A 169 1.86 1.10 -14.49
N LEU A 170 2.81 0.16 -14.59
CA LEU A 170 2.76 -1.12 -13.89
C LEU A 170 2.62 -0.91 -12.38
N PHE A 171 3.46 -0.05 -11.78
CA PHE A 171 3.37 0.26 -10.35
C PHE A 171 2.08 0.98 -9.99
N GLY A 172 1.67 1.97 -10.75
CA GLY A 172 0.40 2.68 -10.53
C GLY A 172 -0.80 1.75 -10.55
N ARG A 173 -0.86 0.81 -11.49
CA ARG A 173 -1.96 -0.17 -11.61
C ARG A 173 -1.98 -1.14 -10.42
N VAL A 174 -0.84 -1.70 -10.02
CA VAL A 174 -0.80 -2.69 -8.94
C VAL A 174 -1.08 -2.04 -7.59
N VAL A 175 -0.47 -0.91 -7.28
CA VAL A 175 -0.71 -0.17 -6.03
C VAL A 175 -2.15 0.30 -5.95
N GLY A 176 -2.67 0.89 -7.03
CA GLY A 176 -4.08 1.33 -7.09
C GLY A 176 -5.07 0.17 -6.90
N SER A 177 -4.80 -0.99 -7.50
CA SER A 177 -5.66 -2.17 -7.34
C SER A 177 -5.65 -2.71 -5.91
N ILE A 178 -4.47 -2.86 -5.30
CA ILE A 178 -4.32 -3.32 -3.90
C ILE A 178 -5.02 -2.33 -2.95
N SER A 179 -4.72 -1.04 -3.07
CA SER A 179 -5.30 0.01 -2.23
C SER A 179 -6.82 0.03 -2.32
N LYS A 180 -7.37 -0.07 -3.53
CA LYS A 180 -8.82 -0.14 -3.75
C LYS A 180 -9.47 -1.34 -3.08
N LYS A 181 -8.83 -2.50 -3.13
CA LYS A 181 -9.35 -3.72 -2.51
C LYS A 181 -9.42 -3.59 -0.99
N TYR A 182 -8.33 -3.12 -0.35
CA TYR A 182 -8.34 -2.86 1.09
C TYR A 182 -9.32 -1.75 1.48
N TYR A 183 -9.38 -0.66 0.70
CA TYR A 183 -10.35 0.41 0.96
C TYR A 183 -11.80 -0.08 0.93
N LYS A 184 -12.16 -0.95 -0.01
CA LYS A 184 -13.50 -1.56 -0.03
C LYS A 184 -13.80 -2.38 1.22
N LEU A 185 -12.82 -3.11 1.75
CA LEU A 185 -12.96 -3.82 3.01
C LEU A 185 -13.09 -2.86 4.20
N ILE A 186 -12.37 -1.74 4.18
CA ILE A 186 -12.49 -0.68 5.20
C ILE A 186 -13.91 -0.09 5.19
N VAL A 187 -14.43 0.26 4.02
CA VAL A 187 -15.82 0.77 3.89
C VAL A 187 -16.84 -0.24 4.44
N LYS A 188 -16.71 -1.51 4.04
CA LYS A 188 -17.62 -2.57 4.49
C LYS A 188 -17.49 -2.83 5.98
N GLY A 189 -16.26 -2.95 6.49
CA GLY A 189 -15.99 -3.16 7.91
C GLY A 189 -16.47 -1.98 8.77
N SER A 190 -16.29 -0.77 8.30
CA SER A 190 -16.81 0.45 8.92
C SER A 190 -18.33 0.43 9.04
N THR A 191 -19.01 0.05 7.99
CA THR A 191 -20.48 -0.08 8.00
C THR A 191 -20.94 -1.13 9.01
N ILE A 192 -20.29 -2.29 9.07
CA ILE A 192 -20.62 -3.37 10.02
C ILE A 192 -20.42 -2.90 11.48
N ASN A 193 -19.36 -2.14 11.75
CA ASN A 193 -19.04 -1.63 13.08
C ASN A 193 -19.78 -0.32 13.42
N ASN A 194 -20.54 0.23 12.50
CA ASN A 194 -21.19 1.55 12.64
C ASN A 194 -20.19 2.66 13.01
N THR A 195 -19.03 2.69 12.30
CA THR A 195 -17.93 3.62 12.53
C THR A 195 -17.65 4.46 11.28
N PHE A 196 -17.07 5.63 11.44
CA PHE A 196 -16.66 6.66 10.44
C PHE A 196 -17.36 6.59 9.07
N THR A 197 -18.66 6.30 9.10
CA THR A 197 -19.49 6.18 7.87
C THR A 197 -19.62 7.49 7.11
N TYR A 198 -19.51 8.62 7.81
CA TYR A 198 -19.57 9.94 7.20
C TYR A 198 -18.37 10.19 6.28
N GLU A 199 -17.16 9.89 6.71
CA GLU A 199 -15.92 10.09 6.00
C GLU A 199 -15.78 9.14 4.79
N LEU A 200 -16.42 7.98 4.88
CA LEU A 200 -16.40 6.96 3.82
C LEU A 200 -17.62 7.03 2.88
N ARG A 201 -18.52 8.00 3.07
CA ARG A 201 -19.68 8.17 2.19
C ARG A 201 -19.30 8.46 0.75
N SER A 202 -20.25 8.28 -0.16
CA SER A 202 -20.09 8.65 -1.56
C SER A 202 -19.67 10.12 -1.71
N GLY A 203 -18.66 10.37 -2.52
CA GLY A 203 -18.09 11.69 -2.73
C GLY A 203 -17.09 12.14 -1.65
N SER A 204 -16.82 11.32 -0.61
CA SER A 204 -15.81 11.63 0.39
C SER A 204 -14.41 11.68 -0.25
N LYS A 205 -13.47 12.34 0.45
CA LYS A 205 -12.07 12.39 0.07
C LYS A 205 -11.48 10.99 -0.09
N ALA A 206 -11.64 10.14 0.92
CA ALA A 206 -11.11 8.79 0.89
C ALA A 206 -11.66 7.99 -0.31
N GLN A 207 -12.96 8.12 -0.62
CA GLN A 207 -13.53 7.49 -1.81
C GLN A 207 -12.85 7.99 -3.10
N LYS A 208 -12.67 9.29 -3.24
CA LYS A 208 -12.02 9.87 -4.44
C LYS A 208 -10.58 9.39 -4.58
N VAL A 209 -9.82 9.39 -3.49
CA VAL A 209 -8.42 8.93 -3.50
C VAL A 209 -8.35 7.44 -3.86
N PHE A 210 -8.96 6.57 -3.07
CA PHE A 210 -8.73 5.13 -3.21
C PHE A 210 -9.53 4.45 -4.33
N LEU A 211 -10.70 4.98 -4.73
CA LEU A 211 -11.45 4.41 -5.85
C LEU A 211 -11.05 4.96 -7.21
N ASN A 212 -10.64 6.21 -7.29
CA ASN A 212 -10.26 6.83 -8.56
C ASN A 212 -8.83 6.50 -8.98
N MET A 213 -7.94 6.14 -8.06
CA MET A 213 -6.59 5.64 -8.36
C MET A 213 -6.55 4.53 -9.41
N SER A 214 -7.63 3.77 -9.59
CA SER A 214 -7.70 2.67 -10.55
C SER A 214 -8.37 3.01 -11.87
N ARG A 215 -8.99 4.19 -12.03
CA ARG A 215 -9.83 4.50 -13.19
C ARG A 215 -9.11 5.16 -14.36
N LYS A 216 -8.02 5.86 -14.14
CA LYS A 216 -7.26 6.52 -15.22
C LYS A 216 -5.77 6.54 -14.86
N ASN A 217 -4.98 5.72 -15.52
CA ASN A 217 -3.52 5.72 -15.38
C ASN A 217 -2.88 7.05 -15.78
N SER A 218 -3.50 7.82 -16.71
CA SER A 218 -3.08 9.18 -17.07
C SER A 218 -3.39 10.20 -15.96
N LEU A 219 -4.45 9.99 -15.18
CA LEU A 219 -4.78 10.86 -14.05
C LEU A 219 -3.88 10.65 -12.83
N MET A 220 -3.31 9.45 -12.64
CA MET A 220 -2.26 9.26 -11.63
C MET A 220 -1.00 10.07 -11.97
N THR A 221 -0.65 10.22 -13.23
CA THR A 221 0.47 11.06 -13.66
C THR A 221 0.16 12.56 -13.64
N GLU A 222 -0.99 12.99 -14.12
CA GLU A 222 -1.32 14.43 -14.23
C GLU A 222 -1.87 15.03 -12.92
N GLN A 223 -2.76 14.35 -12.21
CA GLN A 223 -3.34 14.86 -10.96
C GLN A 223 -2.45 14.62 -9.73
N MET A 224 -1.51 13.67 -9.80
CA MET A 224 -0.47 13.52 -8.78
C MET A 224 0.71 14.48 -9.00
N ASN A 225 0.96 14.95 -10.20
CA ASN A 225 1.91 16.04 -10.46
C ASN A 225 1.43 17.39 -9.89
N GLU A 226 0.15 17.58 -9.75
CA GLU A 226 -0.42 18.72 -9.05
C GLU A 226 -0.79 18.26 -7.64
N ARG A 227 0.05 18.44 -6.66
CA ARG A 227 -0.22 18.24 -5.21
C ARG A 227 -1.62 18.68 -4.71
N ILE A 228 -2.39 19.20 -5.61
CA ILE A 228 -3.75 19.69 -5.52
C ILE A 228 -4.74 18.56 -5.20
N ALA A 229 -4.61 17.37 -5.79
CA ALA A 229 -5.65 16.35 -5.67
C ALA A 229 -5.79 15.79 -4.24
N LEU A 230 -4.69 15.61 -3.50
CA LEU A 230 -4.75 15.19 -2.10
C LEU A 230 -4.93 16.38 -1.14
N LYS A 231 -4.27 17.52 -1.36
CA LYS A 231 -4.47 18.69 -0.49
C LYS A 231 -5.84 19.32 -0.60
N GLU A 232 -6.42 19.46 -1.80
CA GLU A 232 -7.80 19.95 -1.95
C GLU A 232 -8.84 18.93 -1.49
N LEU A 233 -8.48 17.65 -1.44
CA LEU A 233 -9.31 16.62 -0.88
C LEU A 233 -9.18 16.52 0.67
N LEU A 234 -8.15 17.15 1.27
CA LEU A 234 -7.86 17.11 2.71
C LEU A 234 -8.38 18.32 3.50
N ILE A 235 -8.99 19.31 2.84
CA ILE A 235 -9.45 20.55 3.49
C ILE A 235 -11.00 20.58 3.60
N TYR A 236 -11.60 19.51 4.10
CA TYR A 236 -12.96 19.63 4.68
C TYR A 236 -13.26 18.42 5.55
#